data_f88b64067ff5c4ad4d469dbfaaa63e3d
#
_entry.id   f88b64067ff5c4ad4d469dbfaaa63e3d
#
_cell.length_a   1.000
_cell.length_b   1.000
_cell.length_c   1.000
_cell.angle_alpha   90.00
_cell.angle_beta   90.00
_cell.angle_gamma   90.00
#
_symmetry.space_group_name_H-M   'P 1'
#
loop_
_entity.id
_entity.type
_entity.pdbx_description
1 polymer ?
#
loop_
_entity_poly.entity_id
_entity_poly.type
_entity_poly.pdbx_seq_one_letter_code
_entity_poly.pdbx_strand_id
1 'polypeptide(L)'
;MGGLTDGLGTVPYVAPLAKALEPTDWSVLWVLLSSSYGGWGVGGIDQDVEEIGQCVDYVKGLESKSSGKVVVMGHSTGSQDVLHYLSAENPVPKREDALEERLKHTKRPVLDGAILQAPMSDREGLLSTLKGEEGTPQGTEIKAAYDQCVDHAKRQLYTTGDNGLKLEAILPQNLTVKLGFPSDTPLSARRFLSLASPDSPQHPEEDDLFSSDLTDQRLAETFGIVGERGLVKGKMMFLYSGNDDYAAPWVDKKALMQRWKEASNAKGVEKYDSEGSAIIPGAVHNVAKEGQEELIERVTRYLTNL
;
A
#
# COMPACT_ATOMS: atom_id res chain seq x y z
N MET A 1 2.53 8.37 -4.95
CA MET A 1 1.15 7.85 -5.16
C MET A 1 0.34 7.95 -3.87
N GLY A 2 -0.98 8.03 -3.96
CA GLY A 2 -1.90 8.03 -2.83
C GLY A 2 -2.31 6.63 -2.41
N GLY A 3 -3.27 6.56 -1.47
CA GLY A 3 -3.89 5.32 -1.01
C GLY A 3 -5.28 5.08 -1.62
N LEU A 4 -6.10 4.24 -0.97
CA LEU A 4 -7.47 3.97 -1.40
C LEU A 4 -8.26 5.27 -1.55
N THR A 5 -8.98 5.40 -2.66
CA THR A 5 -9.77 6.59 -3.04
C THR A 5 -8.97 7.85 -3.38
N ASP A 6 -7.65 7.87 -3.15
CA ASP A 6 -6.83 9.01 -3.52
C ASP A 6 -6.72 9.20 -5.03
N GLY A 7 -6.50 10.45 -5.40
CA GLY A 7 -6.29 10.89 -6.78
C GLY A 7 -5.40 12.12 -6.83
N LEU A 8 -5.40 12.82 -7.93
CA LEU A 8 -4.55 13.99 -8.13
C LEU A 8 -4.82 15.08 -7.09
N GLY A 9 -3.79 15.41 -6.29
CA GLY A 9 -3.86 16.50 -5.33
C GLY A 9 -4.67 16.22 -4.05
N THR A 10 -5.06 14.97 -3.78
CA THR A 10 -5.85 14.62 -2.58
C THR A 10 -5.00 14.49 -1.33
N VAL A 11 -3.71 14.16 -1.44
CA VAL A 11 -2.80 14.04 -0.29
C VAL A 11 -2.23 15.40 0.08
N PRO A 12 -2.58 15.96 1.26
CA PRO A 12 -2.36 17.38 1.59
C PRO A 12 -0.90 17.83 1.65
N TYR A 13 0.02 16.96 2.06
CA TYR A 13 1.42 17.31 2.24
C TYR A 13 2.22 17.36 0.92
N VAL A 14 1.69 16.88 -0.19
CA VAL A 14 2.44 16.78 -1.46
C VAL A 14 2.77 18.16 -2.04
N ALA A 15 1.83 19.09 -2.02
CA ALA A 15 2.10 20.44 -2.52
C ALA A 15 3.12 21.21 -1.65
N PRO A 16 3.03 21.20 -0.29
CA PRO A 16 4.09 21.73 0.56
C PRO A 16 5.45 21.04 0.37
N LEU A 17 5.48 19.72 0.19
CA LEU A 17 6.72 18.99 -0.10
C LEU A 17 7.33 19.44 -1.44
N ALA A 18 6.53 19.54 -2.50
CA ALA A 18 7.00 20.02 -3.80
C ALA A 18 7.61 21.41 -3.68
N LYS A 19 6.97 22.32 -2.92
CA LYS A 19 7.49 23.66 -2.65
C LYS A 19 8.80 23.63 -1.87
N ALA A 20 8.95 22.75 -0.88
CA ALA A 20 10.18 22.62 -0.11
C ALA A 20 11.35 22.09 -0.97
N LEU A 21 11.06 21.37 -2.02
CA LEU A 21 12.06 20.81 -2.95
C LEU A 21 12.45 21.76 -4.09
N GLU A 22 11.74 22.90 -4.30
CA GLU A 22 12.04 23.89 -5.35
C GLU A 22 13.52 24.34 -5.39
N PRO A 23 14.23 24.54 -4.25
CA PRO A 23 15.63 24.95 -4.27
C PRO A 23 16.60 23.79 -4.51
N THR A 24 16.14 22.59 -4.81
CA THR A 24 16.92 21.38 -5.02
C THR A 24 16.82 20.89 -6.46
N ASP A 25 17.61 19.87 -6.82
CA ASP A 25 17.51 19.20 -8.12
C ASP A 25 16.38 18.14 -8.17
N TRP A 26 15.62 17.99 -7.10
CA TRP A 26 14.52 17.04 -7.03
C TRP A 26 13.22 17.63 -7.64
N SER A 27 12.49 16.76 -8.32
CA SER A 27 11.15 17.07 -8.83
C SER A 27 10.15 16.08 -8.24
N VAL A 28 8.94 16.55 -7.92
CA VAL A 28 7.85 15.69 -7.49
C VAL A 28 6.99 15.34 -8.72
N LEU A 29 6.82 14.05 -8.96
CA LEU A 29 5.92 13.52 -9.97
C LEU A 29 4.77 12.81 -9.26
N TRP A 30 3.52 13.26 -9.51
CA TRP A 30 2.34 12.57 -9.02
C TRP A 30 1.95 11.46 -9.99
N VAL A 31 1.92 10.22 -9.50
CA VAL A 31 1.53 9.07 -10.31
C VAL A 31 0.05 8.77 -10.04
N LEU A 32 -0.75 8.74 -11.10
CA LEU A 32 -2.10 8.17 -11.08
C LEU A 32 -2.02 6.76 -11.63
N LEU A 33 -2.34 5.80 -10.79
CA LEU A 33 -2.45 4.39 -11.14
C LEU A 33 -3.88 4.10 -11.63
N SER A 34 -4.08 3.00 -12.33
CA SER A 34 -5.44 2.54 -12.68
C SER A 34 -6.31 2.27 -11.45
N SER A 35 -5.69 2.01 -10.30
CA SER A 35 -6.34 1.88 -8.99
C SER A 35 -6.69 3.21 -8.32
N SER A 36 -6.27 4.37 -8.85
CA SER A 36 -6.62 5.68 -8.28
C SER A 36 -8.13 5.94 -8.31
N TYR A 37 -8.61 6.80 -7.41
CA TYR A 37 -10.04 7.11 -7.19
C TYR A 37 -10.85 5.84 -6.86
N GLY A 38 -11.82 5.46 -7.69
CA GLY A 38 -12.63 4.25 -7.52
C GLY A 38 -12.05 3.00 -8.18
N GLY A 39 -10.93 3.10 -8.90
CA GLY A 39 -10.31 1.98 -9.61
C GLY A 39 -9.75 0.88 -8.71
N TRP A 40 -9.40 1.23 -7.47
CA TRP A 40 -8.84 0.28 -6.50
C TRP A 40 -9.75 -0.92 -6.21
N GLY A 41 -11.04 -0.76 -6.32
CA GLY A 41 -12.01 -1.82 -6.01
C GLY A 41 -11.99 -2.99 -7.00
N VAL A 42 -11.42 -2.80 -8.18
CA VAL A 42 -11.30 -3.82 -9.24
C VAL A 42 -9.86 -3.98 -9.74
N GLY A 43 -8.91 -3.26 -9.15
CA GLY A 43 -7.49 -3.37 -9.39
C GLY A 43 -6.81 -4.44 -8.54
N GLY A 44 -5.49 -4.45 -8.54
CA GLY A 44 -4.67 -5.30 -7.70
C GLY A 44 -3.23 -4.81 -7.61
N ILE A 45 -2.59 -5.14 -6.52
CA ILE A 45 -1.25 -4.66 -6.18
C ILE A 45 -0.19 -5.06 -7.23
N ASP A 46 -0.35 -6.19 -7.91
CA ASP A 46 0.52 -6.60 -9.01
C ASP A 46 0.42 -5.67 -10.21
N GLN A 47 -0.81 -5.19 -10.55
CA GLN A 47 -1.01 -4.20 -11.59
C GLN A 47 -0.37 -2.87 -11.21
N ASP A 48 -0.57 -2.45 -9.96
CA ASP A 48 -0.04 -1.17 -9.47
C ASP A 48 1.49 -1.13 -9.54
N VAL A 49 2.20 -2.19 -9.14
CA VAL A 49 3.66 -2.21 -9.22
C VAL A 49 4.19 -2.26 -10.66
N GLU A 50 3.47 -2.87 -11.60
CA GLU A 50 3.84 -2.79 -13.01
C GLU A 50 3.66 -1.37 -13.57
N GLU A 51 2.57 -0.70 -13.25
CA GLU A 51 2.31 0.68 -13.66
C GLU A 51 3.33 1.66 -13.06
N ILE A 52 3.72 1.47 -11.79
CA ILE A 52 4.82 2.19 -11.16
C ILE A 52 6.13 1.95 -11.93
N GLY A 53 6.42 0.70 -12.27
CA GLY A 53 7.60 0.34 -13.07
C GLY A 53 7.62 1.06 -14.42
N GLN A 54 6.52 1.07 -15.13
CA GLN A 54 6.38 1.80 -16.42
C GLN A 54 6.58 3.31 -16.25
N CYS A 55 6.06 3.88 -15.14
CA CYS A 55 6.27 5.30 -14.83
C CYS A 55 7.75 5.60 -14.57
N VAL A 56 8.45 4.76 -13.80
CA VAL A 56 9.88 4.90 -13.54
C VAL A 56 10.69 4.81 -14.83
N ASP A 57 10.38 3.85 -15.70
CA ASP A 57 11.03 3.71 -17.01
C ASP A 57 10.81 4.94 -17.88
N TYR A 58 9.57 5.45 -17.91
CA TYR A 58 9.24 6.68 -18.63
C TYR A 58 10.08 7.87 -18.15
N VAL A 59 10.16 8.08 -16.83
CA VAL A 59 10.93 9.18 -16.23
C VAL A 59 12.42 9.05 -16.53
N LYS A 60 12.98 7.84 -16.41
CA LYS A 60 14.38 7.57 -16.77
C LYS A 60 14.66 7.70 -18.27
N GLY A 61 13.64 7.53 -19.10
CA GLY A 61 13.73 7.76 -20.55
C GLY A 61 13.74 9.23 -20.97
N LEU A 62 13.38 10.16 -20.09
CA LEU A 62 13.44 11.59 -20.38
C LEU A 62 14.91 12.07 -20.37
N GLU A 63 15.36 12.72 -21.44
CA GLU A 63 16.74 13.18 -21.58
C GLU A 63 17.21 14.00 -20.38
N SER A 64 16.37 14.90 -19.87
CA SER A 64 16.66 15.76 -18.73
C SER A 64 16.67 15.03 -17.36
N LYS A 65 16.24 13.76 -17.29
CA LYS A 65 16.12 12.98 -16.06
C LYS A 65 16.86 11.64 -16.08
N SER A 66 17.43 11.26 -17.22
CA SER A 66 18.02 9.94 -17.46
C SER A 66 19.16 9.56 -16.50
N SER A 67 19.93 10.53 -16.00
CA SER A 67 21.00 10.33 -15.01
C SER A 67 20.57 10.58 -13.57
N GLY A 68 19.33 11.02 -13.35
CA GLY A 68 18.81 11.35 -12.02
C GLY A 68 18.48 10.11 -11.18
N LYS A 69 18.42 10.32 -9.87
CA LYS A 69 17.94 9.33 -8.91
C LYS A 69 16.41 9.31 -8.90
N VAL A 70 15.84 8.15 -8.68
CA VAL A 70 14.37 7.96 -8.58
C VAL A 70 14.03 7.35 -7.21
N VAL A 71 13.16 8.04 -6.49
CA VAL A 71 12.57 7.59 -5.23
C VAL A 71 11.08 7.44 -5.43
N VAL A 72 10.54 6.32 -4.99
CA VAL A 72 9.09 6.11 -4.98
C VAL A 72 8.58 6.31 -3.56
N MET A 73 7.52 7.13 -3.42
CA MET A 73 6.86 7.40 -2.15
C MET A 73 5.38 7.02 -2.24
N GLY A 74 4.94 6.17 -1.31
CA GLY A 74 3.54 5.76 -1.16
C GLY A 74 2.91 6.30 0.12
N HIS A 75 1.65 6.68 0.04
CA HIS A 75 0.79 7.06 1.16
C HIS A 75 -0.27 5.99 1.39
N SER A 76 -0.51 5.59 2.64
CA SER A 76 -1.55 4.61 2.98
C SER A 76 -1.35 3.28 2.21
N THR A 77 -2.35 2.80 1.45
CA THR A 77 -2.20 1.63 0.58
C THR A 77 -1.13 1.80 -0.50
N GLY A 78 -0.77 3.03 -0.88
CA GLY A 78 0.42 3.28 -1.69
C GLY A 78 1.72 2.80 -1.02
N SER A 79 1.75 2.66 0.31
CA SER A 79 2.87 2.03 1.01
C SER A 79 2.92 0.51 0.77
N GLN A 80 1.76 -0.14 0.61
CA GLN A 80 1.69 -1.56 0.20
C GLN A 80 2.25 -1.71 -1.22
N ASP A 81 1.88 -0.81 -2.15
CA ASP A 81 2.45 -0.81 -3.50
C ASP A 81 3.97 -0.67 -3.49
N VAL A 82 4.52 0.26 -2.67
CA VAL A 82 5.97 0.43 -2.53
C VAL A 82 6.64 -0.82 -2.00
N LEU A 83 6.13 -1.41 -0.92
CA LEU A 83 6.72 -2.62 -0.35
C LEU A 83 6.61 -3.80 -1.32
N HIS A 84 5.46 -3.96 -1.97
CA HIS A 84 5.25 -5.02 -2.97
C HIS A 84 6.15 -4.83 -4.20
N TYR A 85 6.33 -3.59 -4.66
CA TYR A 85 7.30 -3.29 -5.72
C TYR A 85 8.70 -3.82 -5.40
N LEU A 86 9.12 -3.72 -4.15
CA LEU A 86 10.46 -4.09 -3.70
C LEU A 86 10.61 -5.56 -3.34
N SER A 87 9.53 -6.23 -2.95
CA SER A 87 9.55 -7.60 -2.42
C SER A 87 9.05 -8.67 -3.40
N ALA A 88 8.08 -8.35 -4.24
CA ALA A 88 7.54 -9.29 -5.21
C ALA A 88 8.57 -9.74 -6.26
N GLU A 89 8.32 -10.87 -6.91
CA GLU A 89 9.14 -11.34 -8.03
C GLU A 89 9.20 -10.32 -9.17
N ASN A 90 10.30 -10.29 -9.89
CA ASN A 90 10.52 -9.32 -10.97
C ASN A 90 10.98 -10.00 -12.27
N PRO A 91 10.12 -10.09 -13.31
CA PRO A 91 8.75 -9.56 -13.38
C PRO A 91 7.77 -10.28 -12.43
N VAL A 92 6.56 -9.71 -12.24
CA VAL A 92 5.45 -10.38 -11.57
C VAL A 92 5.17 -11.72 -12.27
N PRO A 93 5.03 -12.83 -11.53
CA PRO A 93 4.81 -14.13 -12.15
C PRO A 93 3.44 -14.21 -12.82
N LYS A 94 3.36 -15.04 -13.87
CA LYS A 94 2.08 -15.31 -14.54
C LYS A 94 1.14 -16.07 -13.63
N ARG A 95 -0.11 -15.66 -13.63
CA ARG A 95 -1.20 -16.30 -12.88
C ARG A 95 -2.35 -16.67 -13.83
N GLU A 96 -3.11 -17.70 -13.50
CA GLU A 96 -4.32 -18.08 -14.23
C GLU A 96 -5.56 -17.38 -13.66
N ASP A 97 -5.54 -16.03 -13.58
CA ASP A 97 -6.66 -15.26 -13.09
C ASP A 97 -7.11 -14.16 -14.07
N ALA A 98 -8.22 -13.48 -13.76
CA ALA A 98 -8.76 -12.45 -14.64
C ALA A 98 -7.90 -11.17 -14.72
N LEU A 99 -7.00 -10.97 -13.75
CA LEU A 99 -6.06 -9.86 -13.75
C LEU A 99 -4.91 -10.09 -14.76
N GLU A 100 -4.59 -11.34 -15.09
CA GLU A 100 -3.50 -11.70 -16.00
C GLU A 100 -3.57 -10.94 -17.33
N GLU A 101 -4.76 -10.71 -17.86
CA GLU A 101 -4.92 -9.95 -19.11
C GLU A 101 -4.51 -8.47 -19.01
N ARG A 102 -4.42 -7.92 -17.80
CA ARG A 102 -4.03 -6.54 -17.54
C ARG A 102 -2.53 -6.41 -17.31
N LEU A 103 -1.86 -7.49 -16.92
CA LEU A 103 -0.44 -7.52 -16.63
C LEU A 103 0.38 -7.67 -17.91
N LYS A 104 1.49 -6.94 -17.99
CA LYS A 104 2.44 -7.01 -19.10
C LYS A 104 3.68 -7.85 -18.74
N HIS A 105 3.83 -8.25 -17.48
CA HIS A 105 4.97 -8.99 -16.94
C HIS A 105 6.32 -8.34 -17.31
N THR A 106 6.37 -7.02 -17.19
CA THR A 106 7.58 -6.25 -17.45
C THR A 106 8.48 -6.20 -16.23
N LYS A 107 9.80 -6.20 -16.45
CA LYS A 107 10.75 -6.02 -15.35
C LYS A 107 10.64 -4.60 -14.79
N ARG A 108 10.49 -4.49 -13.48
CA ARG A 108 10.51 -3.22 -12.79
C ARG A 108 11.95 -2.68 -12.66
N PRO A 109 12.19 -1.39 -12.92
CA PRO A 109 13.49 -0.75 -12.71
C PRO A 109 13.92 -0.71 -11.25
N VAL A 110 15.24 -0.65 -11.04
CA VAL A 110 15.81 -0.47 -9.71
C VAL A 110 15.65 0.99 -9.28
N LEU A 111 15.12 1.20 -8.07
CA LEU A 111 14.97 2.50 -7.42
C LEU A 111 16.23 2.91 -6.67
N ASP A 112 16.42 4.21 -6.48
CA ASP A 112 17.51 4.73 -5.65
C ASP A 112 17.11 4.81 -4.18
N GLY A 113 15.80 4.98 -3.88
CA GLY A 113 15.24 4.96 -2.54
C GLY A 113 13.73 4.69 -2.54
N ALA A 114 13.16 4.49 -1.35
CA ALA A 114 11.74 4.24 -1.16
C ALA A 114 11.24 4.86 0.15
N ILE A 115 10.02 5.43 0.13
CA ILE A 115 9.40 6.05 1.30
C ILE A 115 7.99 5.50 1.46
N LEU A 116 7.67 5.04 2.66
CA LEU A 116 6.38 4.50 3.05
C LEU A 116 5.77 5.42 4.12
N GLN A 117 4.72 6.15 3.77
CA GLN A 117 4.06 7.08 4.67
C GLN A 117 2.70 6.54 5.09
N ALA A 118 2.42 6.57 6.38
CA ALA A 118 1.25 5.97 7.02
C ALA A 118 0.98 4.52 6.57
N PRO A 119 2.00 3.63 6.62
CA PRO A 119 1.82 2.22 6.31
C PRO A 119 0.96 1.57 7.39
N MET A 120 -0.29 1.26 7.06
CA MET A 120 -1.25 0.65 7.98
C MET A 120 -1.93 -0.56 7.33
N SER A 121 -2.56 -1.40 8.13
CA SER A 121 -3.28 -2.58 7.67
C SER A 121 -4.76 -2.30 7.43
N ASP A 122 -5.23 -2.49 6.19
CA ASP A 122 -6.66 -2.42 5.86
C ASP A 122 -7.45 -3.48 6.62
N ARG A 123 -6.90 -4.67 6.77
CA ARG A 123 -7.47 -5.75 7.58
C ARG A 123 -7.72 -5.32 9.02
N GLU A 124 -6.69 -4.76 9.70
CA GLU A 124 -6.85 -4.32 11.08
C GLU A 124 -7.80 -3.13 11.20
N GLY A 125 -7.86 -2.25 10.21
CA GLY A 125 -8.87 -1.19 10.12
C GLY A 125 -10.30 -1.75 10.08
N LEU A 126 -10.56 -2.73 9.21
CA LEU A 126 -11.84 -3.45 9.17
C LEU A 126 -12.15 -4.15 10.49
N LEU A 127 -11.20 -4.89 11.06
CA LEU A 127 -11.37 -5.55 12.35
C LEU A 127 -11.63 -4.56 13.49
N SER A 128 -11.03 -3.37 13.44
CA SER A 128 -11.26 -2.30 14.40
C SER A 128 -12.71 -1.81 14.33
N THR A 129 -13.25 -1.62 13.13
CA THR A 129 -14.65 -1.26 12.92
C THR A 129 -15.60 -2.34 13.48
N LEU A 130 -15.33 -3.61 13.18
CA LEU A 130 -16.12 -4.73 13.71
C LEU A 130 -16.12 -4.79 15.25
N LYS A 131 -14.95 -4.59 15.87
CA LYS A 131 -14.80 -4.60 17.33
C LYS A 131 -15.43 -3.37 18.00
N GLY A 132 -15.29 -2.20 17.38
CA GLY A 132 -15.84 -0.94 17.93
C GLY A 132 -17.36 -0.94 18.05
N GLU A 133 -18.03 -1.68 17.18
CA GLU A 133 -19.49 -1.80 17.14
C GLU A 133 -20.01 -3.11 17.79
N GLU A 134 -19.12 -3.94 18.35
CA GLU A 134 -19.51 -5.22 18.97
C GLU A 134 -20.53 -5.03 20.09
N GLY A 135 -21.57 -5.86 20.05
CA GLY A 135 -22.68 -5.81 21.03
C GLY A 135 -23.76 -4.79 20.73
N THR A 136 -23.61 -3.99 19.67
CA THR A 136 -24.64 -3.07 19.19
C THR A 136 -25.51 -3.72 18.08
N PRO A 137 -26.76 -3.25 17.85
CA PRO A 137 -27.56 -3.69 16.70
C PRO A 137 -26.83 -3.40 15.37
N GLN A 138 -26.17 -2.26 15.25
CA GLN A 138 -25.37 -1.87 14.08
C GLN A 138 -24.20 -2.82 13.88
N GLY A 139 -23.46 -3.15 14.94
CA GLY A 139 -22.35 -4.11 14.89
C GLY A 139 -22.76 -5.50 14.44
N THR A 140 -23.97 -5.95 14.84
CA THR A 140 -24.55 -7.20 14.36
C THR A 140 -24.75 -7.18 12.85
N GLU A 141 -25.24 -6.05 12.29
CA GLU A 141 -25.42 -5.89 10.85
C GLU A 141 -24.10 -5.81 10.08
N ILE A 142 -23.11 -5.08 10.63
CA ILE A 142 -21.77 -4.96 10.03
C ILE A 142 -21.09 -6.33 10.00
N LYS A 143 -21.12 -7.05 11.12
CA LYS A 143 -20.57 -8.42 11.20
C LYS A 143 -21.23 -9.37 10.20
N ALA A 144 -22.56 -9.34 10.11
CA ALA A 144 -23.31 -10.17 9.15
C ALA A 144 -22.96 -9.79 7.69
N ALA A 145 -22.76 -8.50 7.39
CA ALA A 145 -22.33 -8.06 6.07
C ALA A 145 -20.90 -8.52 5.76
N TYR A 146 -19.99 -8.44 6.73
CA TYR A 146 -18.63 -8.95 6.60
C TYR A 146 -18.60 -10.44 6.28
N ASP A 147 -19.29 -11.25 7.09
CA ASP A 147 -19.35 -12.70 6.91
C ASP A 147 -19.96 -13.08 5.54
N GLN A 148 -20.99 -12.36 5.10
CA GLN A 148 -21.59 -12.56 3.78
C GLN A 148 -20.62 -12.16 2.65
N CYS A 149 -19.87 -11.08 2.80
CA CYS A 149 -18.85 -10.69 1.80
C CYS A 149 -17.75 -11.75 1.70
N VAL A 150 -17.24 -12.23 2.83
CA VAL A 150 -16.21 -13.29 2.86
C VAL A 150 -16.74 -14.58 2.21
N ASP A 151 -17.94 -15.00 2.61
CA ASP A 151 -18.58 -16.19 2.04
C ASP A 151 -18.80 -16.07 0.53
N HIS A 152 -19.28 -14.91 0.08
CA HIS A 152 -19.53 -14.66 -1.34
C HIS A 152 -18.22 -14.69 -2.13
N ALA A 153 -17.23 -13.99 -1.63
CA ALA A 153 -15.92 -13.90 -2.26
C ALA A 153 -15.22 -15.27 -2.34
N LYS A 154 -15.23 -16.06 -1.26
CA LYS A 154 -14.64 -17.40 -1.24
C LYS A 154 -15.34 -18.40 -2.15
N ARG A 155 -16.66 -18.25 -2.36
CA ARG A 155 -17.43 -19.14 -3.25
C ARG A 155 -17.31 -18.77 -4.71
N GLN A 156 -17.17 -17.49 -5.03
CA GLN A 156 -17.25 -17.01 -6.40
C GLN A 156 -16.27 -15.86 -6.63
N LEU A 157 -15.02 -16.19 -6.92
CA LEU A 157 -14.01 -15.20 -7.31
C LEU A 157 -14.25 -14.64 -8.72
N TYR A 158 -14.81 -15.46 -9.61
CA TYR A 158 -14.97 -15.14 -11.03
C TYR A 158 -16.36 -15.46 -11.55
N THR A 159 -16.79 -14.69 -12.55
CA THR A 159 -17.94 -14.95 -13.39
C THR A 159 -17.52 -15.13 -14.84
N THR A 160 -18.36 -15.77 -15.66
CA THR A 160 -18.13 -15.84 -17.10
C THR A 160 -19.03 -14.84 -17.80
N GLY A 161 -18.46 -13.90 -18.52
CA GLY A 161 -19.21 -12.95 -19.34
C GLY A 161 -19.81 -13.60 -20.58
N ASP A 162 -20.72 -12.91 -21.28
CA ASP A 162 -21.42 -13.39 -22.46
C ASP A 162 -20.48 -13.80 -23.61
N ASN A 163 -19.28 -13.20 -23.64
CA ASN A 163 -18.23 -13.50 -24.62
C ASN A 163 -17.30 -14.65 -24.19
N GLY A 164 -17.59 -15.33 -23.08
CA GLY A 164 -16.78 -16.43 -22.52
C GLY A 164 -15.55 -15.96 -21.73
N LEU A 165 -15.33 -14.66 -21.57
CA LEU A 165 -14.24 -14.12 -20.75
C LEU A 165 -14.51 -14.36 -19.26
N LYS A 166 -13.45 -14.72 -18.55
CA LYS A 166 -13.44 -14.84 -17.10
C LYS A 166 -13.33 -13.42 -16.49
N LEU A 167 -14.35 -13.00 -15.76
CA LEU A 167 -14.41 -11.69 -15.11
C LEU A 167 -14.37 -11.85 -13.60
N GLU A 168 -13.79 -10.92 -12.89
CA GLU A 168 -13.89 -10.90 -11.42
C GLU A 168 -15.34 -10.69 -10.98
N ALA A 169 -15.79 -11.47 -10.00
CA ALA A 169 -17.12 -11.29 -9.41
C ALA A 169 -17.11 -10.00 -8.56
N ILE A 170 -18.16 -9.19 -8.73
CA ILE A 170 -18.37 -7.97 -7.94
C ILE A 170 -19.27 -8.31 -6.75
N LEU A 171 -18.85 -7.89 -5.55
CA LEU A 171 -19.63 -8.09 -4.34
C LEU A 171 -20.89 -7.20 -4.34
N PRO A 172 -21.99 -7.66 -3.69
CA PRO A 172 -23.20 -6.86 -3.54
C PRO A 172 -22.90 -5.55 -2.79
N GLN A 173 -23.15 -4.43 -3.44
CA GLN A 173 -22.82 -3.09 -2.93
C GLN A 173 -23.55 -2.75 -1.63
N ASN A 174 -24.78 -3.27 -1.43
CA ASN A 174 -25.52 -3.13 -0.18
C ASN A 174 -24.84 -3.83 1.02
N LEU A 175 -23.89 -4.72 0.78
CA LEU A 175 -23.06 -5.31 1.83
C LEU A 175 -21.78 -4.50 2.04
N THR A 176 -21.08 -4.14 0.96
CA THR A 176 -19.78 -3.44 1.06
C THR A 176 -19.93 -2.05 1.70
N VAL A 177 -21.03 -1.34 1.43
CA VAL A 177 -21.35 -0.04 2.07
C VAL A 177 -21.51 -0.16 3.59
N LYS A 178 -22.04 -1.25 4.09
CA LYS A 178 -22.13 -1.49 5.55
C LYS A 178 -20.78 -1.64 6.23
N LEU A 179 -19.78 -2.04 5.47
CA LEU A 179 -18.39 -2.16 5.92
C LEU A 179 -17.61 -0.84 5.82
N GLY A 180 -18.25 0.25 5.38
CA GLY A 180 -17.63 1.55 5.22
C GLY A 180 -17.00 1.81 3.85
N PHE A 181 -17.10 0.86 2.90
CA PHE A 181 -16.63 1.12 1.54
C PHE A 181 -17.55 2.09 0.78
N PRO A 182 -16.99 2.93 -0.12
CA PRO A 182 -17.77 3.90 -0.88
C PRO A 182 -18.89 3.26 -1.70
N SER A 183 -20.03 3.93 -1.75
CA SER A 183 -21.21 3.44 -2.48
C SER A 183 -21.13 3.55 -3.99
N ASP A 184 -20.13 4.22 -4.52
CA ASP A 184 -19.88 4.43 -5.94
C ASP A 184 -18.69 3.61 -6.48
N THR A 185 -18.08 2.78 -5.63
CA THR A 185 -16.93 1.96 -5.98
C THR A 185 -17.33 0.48 -6.05
N PRO A 186 -17.26 -0.14 -7.23
CA PRO A 186 -17.44 -1.59 -7.35
C PRO A 186 -16.26 -2.29 -6.67
N LEU A 187 -16.54 -3.27 -5.82
CA LEU A 187 -15.53 -4.04 -5.10
C LEU A 187 -15.55 -5.49 -5.57
N SER A 188 -14.46 -5.93 -6.21
CA SER A 188 -14.34 -7.31 -6.65
C SER A 188 -14.12 -8.26 -5.47
N ALA A 189 -14.57 -9.50 -5.64
CA ALA A 189 -14.41 -10.55 -4.63
C ALA A 189 -12.94 -10.78 -4.28
N ARG A 190 -12.05 -10.80 -5.28
CA ARG A 190 -10.61 -10.95 -5.09
C ARG A 190 -10.04 -9.76 -4.31
N ARG A 191 -10.37 -8.53 -4.73
CA ARG A 191 -9.86 -7.33 -4.06
C ARG A 191 -10.32 -7.24 -2.61
N PHE A 192 -11.59 -7.59 -2.35
CA PHE A 192 -12.10 -7.65 -0.98
C PHE A 192 -11.33 -8.66 -0.13
N LEU A 193 -11.09 -9.88 -0.62
CA LEU A 193 -10.31 -10.88 0.12
C LEU A 193 -8.89 -10.39 0.38
N SER A 194 -8.25 -9.73 -0.59
CA SER A 194 -6.91 -9.20 -0.44
C SER A 194 -6.82 -8.14 0.67
N LEU A 195 -7.75 -7.19 0.71
CA LEU A 195 -7.79 -6.14 1.74
C LEU A 195 -8.24 -6.66 3.11
N ALA A 196 -9.26 -7.52 3.15
CA ALA A 196 -9.82 -8.05 4.40
C ALA A 196 -8.96 -9.17 5.00
N SER A 197 -8.23 -9.89 4.17
CA SER A 197 -7.33 -10.99 4.52
C SER A 197 -7.86 -11.89 5.66
N PRO A 198 -9.03 -12.52 5.46
CA PRO A 198 -9.77 -13.16 6.55
C PRO A 198 -9.06 -14.37 7.17
N ASP A 199 -8.12 -14.96 6.45
CA ASP A 199 -7.34 -16.13 6.88
C ASP A 199 -5.97 -15.75 7.50
N SER A 200 -5.69 -14.45 7.64
CA SER A 200 -4.51 -13.94 8.35
C SER A 200 -4.61 -14.17 9.86
N PRO A 201 -3.48 -14.31 10.54
CA PRO A 201 -2.09 -14.20 10.06
C PRO A 201 -1.51 -15.51 9.49
N GLN A 202 -2.29 -16.60 9.44
CA GLN A 202 -1.81 -17.92 8.98
C GLN A 202 -1.62 -17.96 7.46
N HIS A 203 -2.53 -17.34 6.73
CA HIS A 203 -2.53 -17.26 5.27
C HIS A 203 -2.85 -15.82 4.84
N PRO A 204 -1.88 -14.88 4.99
CA PRO A 204 -2.09 -13.49 4.62
C PRO A 204 -2.17 -13.32 3.11
N GLU A 205 -3.14 -12.55 2.68
CA GLU A 205 -3.33 -12.18 1.28
C GLU A 205 -2.33 -11.09 0.82
N GLU A 206 -2.40 -10.70 -0.46
CA GLU A 206 -1.41 -9.84 -1.10
C GLU A 206 -1.23 -8.47 -0.43
N ASP A 207 -2.34 -7.81 -0.09
CA ASP A 207 -2.32 -6.49 0.54
C ASP A 207 -2.01 -6.54 2.05
N ASP A 208 -2.08 -7.71 2.70
CA ASP A 208 -1.79 -7.82 4.12
C ASP A 208 -0.28 -7.85 4.39
N LEU A 209 0.31 -6.67 4.37
CA LEU A 209 1.74 -6.43 4.52
C LEU A 209 2.10 -5.75 5.86
N PHE A 210 1.14 -5.08 6.49
CA PHE A 210 1.40 -4.22 7.66
C PHE A 210 0.62 -4.60 8.92
N SER A 211 -0.15 -5.69 8.94
CA SER A 211 -0.84 -6.14 10.15
C SER A 211 0.14 -6.45 11.28
N SER A 212 -0.22 -6.03 12.49
CA SER A 212 0.66 -6.12 13.66
C SER A 212 0.89 -7.56 14.15
N ASP A 213 0.00 -8.48 13.78
CA ASP A 213 0.04 -9.90 14.14
C ASP A 213 0.67 -10.81 13.06
N LEU A 214 1.16 -10.26 11.95
CA LEU A 214 1.85 -11.05 10.92
C LEU A 214 3.01 -11.83 11.52
N THR A 215 3.19 -13.06 11.02
CA THR A 215 4.28 -13.93 11.48
C THR A 215 5.65 -13.41 11.04
N ASP A 216 6.71 -13.78 11.76
CA ASP A 216 8.09 -13.43 11.36
C ASP A 216 8.46 -14.05 10.03
N GLN A 217 7.85 -15.20 9.67
CA GLN A 217 8.00 -15.79 8.35
C GLN A 217 7.44 -14.86 7.28
N ARG A 218 6.22 -14.34 7.45
CA ARG A 218 5.64 -13.38 6.49
C ARG A 218 6.46 -12.11 6.37
N LEU A 219 6.96 -11.58 7.48
CA LEU A 219 7.87 -10.43 7.45
C LEU A 219 9.18 -10.73 6.72
N ALA A 220 9.72 -11.93 6.85
CA ALA A 220 10.90 -12.34 6.10
C ALA A 220 10.65 -12.46 4.58
N GLU A 221 9.45 -12.89 4.19
CA GLU A 221 9.02 -13.01 2.79
C GLU A 221 8.71 -11.65 2.12
N THR A 222 8.44 -10.60 2.91
CA THR A 222 8.10 -9.25 2.43
C THR A 222 9.24 -8.27 2.68
N PHE A 223 9.46 -7.86 3.92
CA PHE A 223 10.53 -6.92 4.28
C PHE A 223 11.93 -7.54 4.13
N GLY A 224 12.09 -8.79 4.56
CA GLY A 224 13.38 -9.49 4.60
C GLY A 224 13.94 -9.84 3.22
N ILE A 225 13.08 -9.99 2.21
CA ILE A 225 13.50 -10.34 0.84
C ILE A 225 13.97 -9.12 0.04
N VAL A 226 13.67 -7.89 0.47
CA VAL A 226 13.97 -6.64 -0.28
C VAL A 226 15.44 -6.54 -0.65
N GLY A 227 16.34 -6.90 0.28
CA GLY A 227 17.78 -6.90 0.02
C GLY A 227 18.20 -7.85 -1.09
N GLU A 228 17.61 -9.05 -1.14
CA GLU A 228 17.88 -10.07 -2.15
C GLU A 228 17.27 -9.73 -3.51
N ARG A 229 16.05 -9.16 -3.52
CA ARG A 229 15.39 -8.72 -4.76
C ARG A 229 16.19 -7.62 -5.47
N GLY A 230 16.92 -6.79 -4.71
CA GLY A 230 17.82 -5.78 -5.26
C GLY A 230 17.12 -4.66 -6.03
N LEU A 231 15.81 -4.45 -5.80
CA LEU A 231 15.01 -3.42 -6.50
C LEU A 231 15.13 -2.03 -5.87
N VAL A 232 15.88 -1.88 -4.79
CA VAL A 232 16.26 -0.58 -4.22
C VAL A 232 17.74 -0.58 -3.85
N LYS A 233 18.48 0.45 -4.31
CA LYS A 233 19.90 0.63 -3.95
C LYS A 233 20.04 1.10 -2.51
N GLY A 234 19.32 2.15 -2.14
CA GLY A 234 19.31 2.75 -0.81
C GLY A 234 18.46 1.97 0.19
N LYS A 235 17.96 2.69 1.18
CA LYS A 235 17.14 2.18 2.27
C LYS A 235 15.68 2.59 2.09
N MET A 236 14.77 1.91 2.76
CA MET A 236 13.37 2.27 2.89
C MET A 236 13.18 3.16 4.12
N MET A 237 12.52 4.30 3.96
CA MET A 237 12.13 5.18 5.06
C MET A 237 10.66 4.99 5.39
N PHE A 238 10.34 4.82 6.67
CA PHE A 238 8.99 4.62 7.17
C PHE A 238 8.54 5.81 8.02
N LEU A 239 7.46 6.46 7.62
CA LEU A 239 6.89 7.62 8.30
C LEU A 239 5.48 7.27 8.80
N TYR A 240 5.39 6.74 10.01
CA TYR A 240 4.10 6.38 10.62
C TYR A 240 3.42 7.60 11.24
N SER A 241 2.13 7.76 11.01
CA SER A 241 1.35 8.85 11.63
C SER A 241 1.03 8.52 13.08
N GLY A 242 1.42 9.42 14.01
CA GLY A 242 1.29 9.19 15.47
C GLY A 242 -0.17 9.05 15.92
N ASN A 243 -1.04 9.93 15.39
CA ASN A 243 -2.48 9.94 15.63
C ASN A 243 -3.25 9.42 14.42
N ASP A 244 -2.74 8.36 13.79
CA ASP A 244 -3.41 7.74 12.66
C ASP A 244 -4.78 7.20 13.08
N ASP A 245 -5.83 7.77 12.52
CA ASP A 245 -7.23 7.48 12.82
C ASP A 245 -7.74 6.19 12.14
N TYR A 246 -6.99 5.68 11.17
CA TYR A 246 -7.27 4.37 10.55
C TYR A 246 -6.51 3.21 11.21
N ALA A 247 -5.46 3.51 11.98
CA ALA A 247 -4.73 2.46 12.69
C ALA A 247 -5.57 1.88 13.84
N ALA A 248 -5.65 0.57 13.91
CA ALA A 248 -6.39 -0.10 14.98
C ALA A 248 -5.82 0.26 16.37
N PRO A 249 -6.68 0.46 17.39
CA PRO A 249 -6.25 1.00 18.70
C PRO A 249 -5.33 0.06 19.50
N TRP A 250 -5.26 -1.22 19.13
CA TRP A 250 -4.36 -2.18 19.77
C TRP A 250 -2.95 -2.21 19.16
N VAL A 251 -2.69 -1.49 18.08
CA VAL A 251 -1.40 -1.50 17.40
C VAL A 251 -0.36 -0.70 18.18
N ASP A 252 0.64 -1.39 18.70
CA ASP A 252 1.86 -0.76 19.18
C ASP A 252 2.76 -0.38 18.00
N LYS A 253 2.60 0.85 17.52
CA LYS A 253 3.33 1.38 16.35
C LYS A 253 4.86 1.28 16.51
N LYS A 254 5.37 1.47 17.74
CA LYS A 254 6.80 1.41 18.02
C LYS A 254 7.33 -0.02 17.91
N ALA A 255 6.64 -0.97 18.54
CA ALA A 255 6.99 -2.38 18.46
C ALA A 255 6.88 -2.89 17.02
N LEU A 256 5.84 -2.48 16.29
CA LEU A 256 5.62 -2.87 14.89
C LEU A 256 6.75 -2.36 13.98
N MET A 257 7.10 -1.09 14.06
CA MET A 257 8.22 -0.53 13.28
C MET A 257 9.56 -1.20 13.63
N GLN A 258 9.75 -1.60 14.89
CA GLN A 258 10.94 -2.35 15.29
C GLN A 258 10.99 -3.73 14.61
N ARG A 259 9.87 -4.45 14.52
CA ARG A 259 9.79 -5.71 13.78
C ARG A 259 10.09 -5.54 12.29
N TRP A 260 9.56 -4.49 11.64
CA TRP A 260 9.89 -4.18 10.25
C TRP A 260 11.38 -3.88 10.05
N LYS A 261 11.99 -3.14 10.99
CA LYS A 261 13.43 -2.88 10.97
C LYS A 261 14.25 -4.16 11.06
N GLU A 262 13.91 -5.03 12.01
CA GLU A 262 14.59 -6.30 12.20
C GLU A 262 14.46 -7.20 10.96
N ALA A 263 13.27 -7.31 10.40
CA ALA A 263 13.03 -8.10 9.19
C ALA A 263 13.78 -7.52 7.98
N SER A 264 13.72 -6.20 7.75
CA SER A 264 14.38 -5.54 6.62
C SER A 264 15.91 -5.67 6.65
N ASN A 265 16.50 -5.84 7.83
CA ASN A 265 17.95 -5.89 8.04
C ASN A 265 18.46 -7.32 8.35
N ALA A 266 17.57 -8.33 8.34
CA ALA A 266 17.86 -9.67 8.88
C ALA A 266 19.02 -10.41 8.18
N LYS A 267 19.29 -10.16 6.92
CA LYS A 267 20.30 -10.91 6.14
C LYS A 267 21.63 -10.16 5.99
N GLY A 268 21.94 -9.24 6.90
CA GLY A 268 23.20 -8.47 6.88
C GLY A 268 23.23 -7.36 5.84
N VAL A 269 22.10 -7.09 5.20
CA VAL A 269 21.92 -5.97 4.27
C VAL A 269 20.98 -4.97 4.90
N GLU A 270 21.45 -3.78 5.26
CA GLU A 270 20.60 -2.75 5.84
C GLU A 270 19.70 -2.12 4.79
N LYS A 271 18.40 -2.43 4.87
CA LYS A 271 17.36 -1.85 4.00
C LYS A 271 16.38 -0.93 4.73
N TYR A 272 16.44 -0.86 6.05
CA TYR A 272 15.65 0.07 6.85
C TYR A 272 16.45 1.35 7.15
N ASP A 273 15.90 2.52 6.81
CA ASP A 273 16.49 3.81 7.20
C ASP A 273 16.16 4.14 8.66
N SER A 274 17.09 3.86 9.56
CA SER A 274 16.90 4.08 11.00
C SER A 274 16.98 5.54 11.40
N GLU A 275 17.57 6.41 10.59
CA GLU A 275 17.72 7.85 10.89
C GLU A 275 16.50 8.64 10.40
N GLY A 276 16.01 8.32 9.20
CA GLY A 276 14.87 8.98 8.59
C GLY A 276 13.52 8.49 9.12
N SER A 277 13.40 7.18 9.41
CA SER A 277 12.14 6.57 9.85
C SER A 277 11.69 7.08 11.22
N ALA A 278 10.40 7.38 11.36
CA ALA A 278 9.82 7.89 12.59
C ALA A 278 8.32 7.62 12.71
N ILE A 279 7.83 7.68 13.96
CA ILE A 279 6.43 7.96 14.27
C ILE A 279 6.32 9.47 14.40
N ILE A 280 5.57 10.12 13.53
CA ILE A 280 5.41 11.58 13.50
C ILE A 280 4.35 11.99 14.54
N PRO A 281 4.72 12.65 15.64
CA PRO A 281 3.78 12.99 16.71
C PRO A 281 2.64 13.88 16.19
N GLY A 282 1.41 13.64 16.68
CA GLY A 282 0.25 14.45 16.33
C GLY A 282 -0.29 14.28 14.90
N ALA A 283 0.49 13.69 14.01
CA ALA A 283 0.10 13.50 12.61
C ALA A 283 -1.11 12.56 12.52
N VAL A 284 -2.18 13.00 11.88
CA VAL A 284 -3.28 12.15 11.43
C VAL A 284 -2.87 11.38 10.17
N HIS A 285 -3.69 10.46 9.69
CA HIS A 285 -3.35 9.57 8.58
C HIS A 285 -2.71 10.28 7.38
N ASN A 286 -3.36 11.31 6.86
CA ASN A 286 -2.91 12.05 5.67
C ASN A 286 -1.99 13.25 5.97
N VAL A 287 -1.58 13.46 7.22
CA VAL A 287 -0.69 14.55 7.68
C VAL A 287 -1.14 15.92 7.16
N ALA A 288 -2.43 16.21 7.32
CA ALA A 288 -3.03 17.43 6.76
C ALA A 288 -2.52 18.73 7.40
N LYS A 289 -2.11 18.71 8.67
CA LYS A 289 -1.65 19.88 9.43
C LYS A 289 -0.49 19.52 10.36
N GLU A 290 -0.80 18.95 11.54
CA GLU A 290 0.19 18.58 12.54
C GLU A 290 1.13 17.49 11.99
N GLY A 291 2.42 17.64 12.26
CA GLY A 291 3.46 16.74 11.76
C GLY A 291 3.91 16.96 10.31
N GLN A 292 3.27 17.90 9.57
CA GLN A 292 3.59 18.10 8.14
C GLN A 292 5.00 18.67 7.95
N GLU A 293 5.43 19.61 8.81
CA GLU A 293 6.79 20.17 8.76
C GLU A 293 7.84 19.10 9.03
N GLU A 294 7.63 18.24 10.03
CA GLU A 294 8.53 17.13 10.35
C GLU A 294 8.61 16.10 9.19
N LEU A 295 7.47 15.78 8.59
CA LEU A 295 7.43 14.91 7.41
C LEU A 295 8.30 15.49 6.28
N ILE A 296 8.09 16.76 5.94
CA ILE A 296 8.80 17.45 4.86
C ILE A 296 10.30 17.49 5.14
N GLU A 297 10.69 17.83 6.37
CA GLU A 297 12.10 17.87 6.78
C GLU A 297 12.76 16.50 6.62
N ARG A 298 12.10 15.44 7.09
CA ARG A 298 12.60 14.07 6.99
C ARG A 298 12.76 13.61 5.55
N VAL A 299 11.74 13.86 4.71
CA VAL A 299 11.79 13.53 3.28
C VAL A 299 12.92 14.31 2.59
N THR A 300 13.02 15.61 2.82
CA THR A 300 14.07 16.44 2.22
C THR A 300 15.47 15.96 2.63
N ARG A 301 15.68 15.66 3.92
CA ARG A 301 16.95 15.14 4.43
C ARG A 301 17.26 13.77 3.84
N TYR A 302 16.29 12.87 3.74
CA TYR A 302 16.47 11.57 3.11
C TYR A 302 16.92 11.71 1.66
N LEU A 303 16.28 12.57 0.87
CA LEU A 303 16.61 12.82 -0.53
C LEU A 303 18.02 13.43 -0.68
N THR A 304 18.44 14.30 0.25
CA THR A 304 19.76 14.93 0.24
C THR A 304 20.86 13.91 0.51
N ASN A 305 20.60 12.87 1.28
CA ASN A 305 21.58 11.84 1.68
C ASN A 305 21.66 10.65 0.71
N LEU A 306 20.84 10.62 -0.32
CA LEU A 306 20.92 9.62 -1.38
C LEU A 306 22.05 9.93 -2.35
#